data_0476727e5d164b39c1c4010781c135f6
#
_entry.id   0476727e5d164b39c1c4010781c135f6
#
_cell.length_a   1.000
_cell.length_b   1.000
_cell.length_c   1.000
_cell.angle_alpha   90.00
_cell.angle_beta   90.00
_cell.angle_gamma   90.00
#
_symmetry.space_group_name_H-M   'P 1'
#
loop_
_entity.id
_entity.type
_entity.pdbx_description
1 polymer ?
#
loop_
_entity_poly.entity_id
_entity_poly.type
_entity_poly.pdbx_seq_one_letter_code
_entity_poly.pdbx_strand_id
1 'polypeptide(L)'
;MAHNNGQVPRRPGRKGSGFGEAAAKFEAAVAQVPIPAAGTAYDPAPPIGNLPLHGATGAEIAGFVPHRPQRPAKSEGGKRFKLVSEYEPAGDQPTAIRELVTAANANERDQVLLGVTGSGKTFTMAKVIETVQRPALILAPNKTLAAQLYAEMKSFFPENAVEYFVSYYDYYQPEAYIPRTDTYIEKDSSINEEIDRMRHAATRAILERDDVIIVASVSCIYGIGSVETYSGTAVTLARGGRVDRMDLMRQLSALQYRRNDDNFVRGSFRVRGDTIDLFPAHYEDRAWRIELFGDEIDSISEFDPLTGKSSGKLDQVKVYANSHYVTPRPTLQQALKGIKAELISRLEDFRKNGKLLEAQRLEQRTQFDLEMIE
;
A
#
# COMPACT_ATOMS: atom_id res chain seq x y z
N MET A 1 -7.42 41.95 59.31
CA MET A 1 -7.78 40.71 58.59
C MET A 1 -6.88 40.59 57.37
N ALA A 2 -5.89 39.72 57.44
CA ALA A 2 -4.81 39.63 56.49
C ALA A 2 -5.15 38.61 55.39
N HIS A 3 -5.09 39.04 54.12
CA HIS A 3 -5.15 38.14 52.99
C HIS A 3 -3.79 37.48 52.72
N ASN A 4 -3.78 36.15 52.79
CA ASN A 4 -2.61 35.34 52.56
C ASN A 4 -2.54 34.96 51.07
N ASN A 5 -1.59 35.53 50.32
CA ASN A 5 -1.33 35.17 48.91
C ASN A 5 -0.38 33.97 48.85
N GLY A 6 -0.91 32.78 48.64
CA GLY A 6 -0.14 31.58 48.36
C GLY A 6 0.46 31.62 46.98
N GLN A 7 1.77 31.84 46.87
CA GLN A 7 2.54 31.65 45.65
C GLN A 7 2.79 30.14 45.40
N VAL A 8 2.30 29.62 44.24
CA VAL A 8 2.62 28.28 43.73
C VAL A 8 4.03 28.33 43.09
N PRO A 9 4.95 27.42 43.40
CA PRO A 9 6.28 27.42 42.82
C PRO A 9 6.22 27.00 41.33
N ARG A 10 6.80 27.83 40.46
CA ARG A 10 6.99 27.52 39.02
C ARG A 10 8.03 26.39 38.88
N ARG A 11 7.63 25.31 38.20
CA ARG A 11 8.56 24.25 37.75
C ARG A 11 9.54 24.81 36.73
N PRO A 12 10.84 24.43 36.78
CA PRO A 12 11.83 24.86 35.80
C PRO A 12 11.51 24.28 34.41
N GLY A 13 11.51 25.16 33.40
CA GLY A 13 11.26 24.80 32.03
C GLY A 13 12.30 23.78 31.49
N ARG A 14 11.83 22.67 30.99
CA ARG A 14 12.61 21.70 30.21
C ARG A 14 13.04 22.38 28.92
N LYS A 15 14.33 22.64 28.72
CA LYS A 15 14.92 23.09 27.46
C LYS A 15 14.70 22.00 26.42
N GLY A 16 13.89 22.27 25.41
CA GLY A 16 13.75 21.43 24.24
C GLY A 16 15.03 21.47 23.39
N SER A 17 15.85 20.46 23.52
CA SER A 17 17.04 20.24 22.68
C SER A 17 17.05 18.81 22.18
N GLY A 18 16.25 18.52 21.16
CA GLY A 18 16.22 17.17 20.58
C GLY A 18 16.10 17.18 19.06
N PHE A 19 15.32 18.09 18.51
CA PHE A 19 15.06 18.10 17.07
C PHE A 19 16.16 18.76 16.23
N GLY A 20 16.79 19.82 16.72
CA GLY A 20 17.86 20.51 15.98
C GLY A 20 19.15 19.69 15.91
N GLU A 21 19.48 18.95 16.98
CA GLU A 21 20.69 18.13 17.03
C GLU A 21 20.57 16.84 16.19
N ALA A 22 19.38 16.26 16.11
CA ALA A 22 19.11 15.12 15.25
C ALA A 22 19.11 15.52 13.75
N ALA A 23 18.57 16.68 13.41
CA ALA A 23 18.62 17.22 12.05
C ALA A 23 20.05 17.54 11.60
N ALA A 24 20.86 18.17 12.45
CA ALA A 24 22.27 18.47 12.17
C ALA A 24 23.11 17.18 12.01
N LYS A 25 22.87 16.13 12.81
CA LYS A 25 23.53 14.83 12.66
C LYS A 25 23.11 14.12 11.37
N PHE A 26 21.86 14.26 10.96
CA PHE A 26 21.37 13.71 9.69
C PHE A 26 21.97 14.44 8.48
N GLU A 27 22.01 15.77 8.50
CA GLU A 27 22.67 16.57 7.45
C GLU A 27 24.17 16.28 7.35
N ALA A 28 24.86 16.12 8.48
CA ALA A 28 26.29 15.74 8.51
C ALA A 28 26.52 14.31 7.98
N ALA A 29 25.61 13.39 8.22
CA ALA A 29 25.67 12.02 7.70
C ALA A 29 25.40 11.97 6.19
N VAL A 30 24.45 12.75 5.69
CA VAL A 30 24.15 12.87 4.23
C VAL A 30 25.29 13.53 3.47
N ALA A 31 25.99 14.51 4.08
CA ALA A 31 27.15 15.17 3.48
C ALA A 31 28.39 14.28 3.36
N GLN A 32 28.44 13.14 4.06
CA GLN A 32 29.54 12.17 4.00
C GLN A 32 29.28 11.00 3.03
N VAL A 33 28.13 10.95 2.35
CA VAL A 33 27.87 9.96 1.30
C VAL A 33 28.65 10.39 0.05
N PRO A 34 29.63 9.60 -0.45
CA PRO A 34 30.35 9.95 -1.67
C PRO A 34 29.36 10.03 -2.84
N ILE A 35 29.27 11.20 -3.45
CA ILE A 35 28.55 11.34 -4.73
C ILE A 35 29.42 10.66 -5.78
N PRO A 36 28.95 9.62 -6.49
CA PRO A 36 29.70 9.01 -7.58
C PRO A 36 30.03 10.07 -8.62
N ALA A 37 31.29 10.09 -9.08
CA ALA A 37 31.72 10.99 -10.13
C ALA A 37 30.84 10.81 -11.38
N ALA A 38 30.39 11.90 -11.98
CA ALA A 38 29.62 11.89 -13.21
C ALA A 38 30.42 11.14 -14.30
N GLY A 39 29.90 9.99 -14.74
CA GLY A 39 30.54 9.19 -15.80
C GLY A 39 30.64 7.68 -15.55
N THR A 40 30.32 7.18 -14.38
CA THR A 40 30.19 5.72 -14.18
C THR A 40 28.83 5.28 -14.72
N ALA A 41 28.85 4.42 -15.75
CA ALA A 41 27.65 3.78 -16.26
C ALA A 41 26.94 3.06 -15.09
N TYR A 42 25.69 3.48 -14.82
CA TYR A 42 24.83 2.83 -13.85
C TYR A 42 24.51 1.44 -14.38
N ASP A 43 25.07 0.44 -13.75
CA ASP A 43 24.64 -0.95 -13.96
C ASP A 43 23.23 -1.05 -13.32
N PRO A 44 22.17 -1.34 -14.08
CA PRO A 44 20.83 -1.44 -13.50
C PRO A 44 20.84 -2.53 -12.46
N ALA A 45 20.52 -2.20 -11.22
CA ALA A 45 20.39 -3.16 -10.15
C ALA A 45 19.51 -4.33 -10.64
N PRO A 46 19.89 -5.59 -10.34
CA PRO A 46 19.09 -6.74 -10.73
C PRO A 46 17.66 -6.57 -10.21
N PRO A 47 16.66 -7.08 -10.94
CA PRO A 47 15.27 -6.94 -10.57
C PRO A 47 15.08 -7.39 -9.11
N ILE A 48 14.30 -6.61 -8.35
CA ILE A 48 14.09 -6.73 -6.89
C ILE A 48 13.75 -8.16 -6.41
N GLY A 49 13.41 -9.08 -7.32
CA GLY A 49 13.16 -10.49 -7.02
C GLY A 49 14.39 -11.32 -6.62
N ASN A 50 15.61 -10.78 -6.70
CA ASN A 50 16.86 -11.49 -6.43
C ASN A 50 17.69 -10.89 -5.29
N LEU A 51 17.12 -10.03 -4.44
CA LEU A 51 17.82 -9.59 -3.23
C LEU A 51 17.94 -10.78 -2.27
N PRO A 52 19.16 -11.21 -1.90
CA PRO A 52 19.32 -12.26 -0.91
C PRO A 52 18.73 -11.77 0.42
N LEU A 53 17.81 -12.55 0.99
CA LEU A 53 17.40 -12.38 2.38
C LEU A 53 18.66 -12.44 3.24
N HIS A 54 18.86 -11.46 4.14
CA HIS A 54 20.03 -11.40 5.02
C HIS A 54 20.16 -12.71 5.79
N GLY A 55 21.19 -13.49 5.47
CA GLY A 55 21.57 -14.72 6.17
C GLY A 55 21.42 -16.03 5.38
N ALA A 56 20.73 -16.05 4.23
CA ALA A 56 20.66 -17.24 3.40
C ALA A 56 21.82 -17.26 2.39
N THR A 57 22.52 -18.39 2.28
CA THR A 57 23.51 -18.58 1.22
C THR A 57 22.78 -18.73 -0.11
N GLY A 58 23.30 -18.12 -1.18
CA GLY A 58 22.63 -18.06 -2.50
C GLY A 58 22.20 -19.42 -3.10
N ALA A 59 22.64 -20.54 -2.53
CA ALA A 59 22.24 -21.89 -2.92
C ALA A 59 20.88 -22.33 -2.34
N GLU A 60 20.44 -21.76 -1.21
CA GLU A 60 19.19 -22.17 -0.52
C GLU A 60 17.95 -21.44 -1.06
N ILE A 61 18.14 -20.28 -1.72
CA ILE A 61 17.05 -19.50 -2.33
C ILE A 61 16.76 -19.94 -3.78
N ALA A 62 17.66 -20.69 -4.40
CA ALA A 62 17.56 -21.14 -5.80
C ALA A 62 16.32 -22.00 -6.13
N GLY A 63 15.57 -22.46 -5.14
CA GLY A 63 14.35 -23.26 -5.31
C GLY A 63 13.02 -22.48 -5.12
N PHE A 64 13.06 -21.20 -4.71
CA PHE A 64 11.83 -20.44 -4.51
C PHE A 64 11.40 -19.75 -5.80
N VAL A 65 10.39 -20.28 -6.46
CA VAL A 65 9.76 -19.67 -7.64
C VAL A 65 8.38 -19.14 -7.22
N PRO A 66 8.21 -17.83 -7.09
CA PRO A 66 6.91 -17.24 -6.77
C PRO A 66 5.89 -17.60 -7.84
N HIS A 67 4.69 -17.95 -7.42
CA HIS A 67 3.57 -18.11 -8.34
C HIS A 67 3.20 -16.74 -8.96
N ARG A 68 3.32 -16.60 -10.29
CA ARG A 68 3.01 -15.37 -11.03
C ARG A 68 1.99 -15.66 -12.12
N PRO A 69 0.69 -15.53 -11.82
CA PRO A 69 -0.36 -15.66 -12.83
C PRO A 69 -0.29 -14.51 -13.85
N GLN A 70 -0.94 -14.70 -14.99
CA GLN A 70 -1.07 -13.61 -15.98
C GLN A 70 -1.88 -12.46 -15.41
N ARG A 71 -1.45 -11.22 -15.71
CA ARG A 71 -2.17 -10.01 -15.32
C ARG A 71 -3.44 -9.90 -16.14
N PRO A 72 -4.63 -9.76 -15.53
CA PRO A 72 -5.89 -9.53 -16.25
C PRO A 72 -5.86 -8.22 -17.04
N ALA A 73 -6.69 -8.13 -18.08
CA ALA A 73 -6.90 -6.90 -18.80
C ALA A 73 -7.56 -5.82 -17.90
N LYS A 74 -7.27 -4.56 -18.17
CA LYS A 74 -7.88 -3.43 -17.49
C LYS A 74 -9.35 -3.28 -17.90
N SER A 75 -10.25 -3.11 -16.93
CA SER A 75 -11.69 -3.01 -17.19
C SER A 75 -12.17 -1.57 -17.42
N GLU A 76 -11.40 -0.58 -16.96
CA GLU A 76 -11.74 0.85 -17.01
C GLU A 76 -10.65 1.69 -17.71
N GLY A 77 -9.95 1.12 -18.69
CA GLY A 77 -8.91 1.79 -19.46
C GLY A 77 -9.45 2.85 -20.44
N GLY A 78 -8.53 3.58 -21.07
CA GLY A 78 -8.83 4.54 -22.14
C GLY A 78 -9.27 5.93 -21.70
N LYS A 79 -9.37 6.21 -20.40
CA LYS A 79 -9.65 7.55 -19.88
C LYS A 79 -8.40 8.43 -20.00
N ARG A 80 -8.61 9.71 -20.33
CA ARG A 80 -7.54 10.71 -20.44
C ARG A 80 -7.52 11.64 -19.24
N PHE A 81 -6.34 12.13 -18.90
CA PHE A 81 -6.21 13.21 -17.92
C PHE A 81 -6.80 14.51 -18.48
N LYS A 82 -7.63 15.16 -17.66
CA LYS A 82 -8.23 16.44 -17.94
C LYS A 82 -8.04 17.36 -16.75
N LEU A 83 -7.17 18.34 -16.92
CA LEU A 83 -6.89 19.32 -15.87
C LEU A 83 -8.00 20.38 -15.83
N VAL A 84 -8.48 20.65 -14.63
CA VAL A 84 -9.42 21.72 -14.33
C VAL A 84 -8.73 22.74 -13.44
N SER A 85 -8.59 23.98 -13.90
CA SER A 85 -7.94 25.04 -13.15
C SER A 85 -8.42 26.41 -13.64
N GLU A 86 -8.50 27.37 -12.72
CA GLU A 86 -8.69 28.78 -13.03
C GLU A 86 -7.37 29.47 -13.40
N TYR A 87 -6.23 28.78 -13.20
CA TYR A 87 -4.91 29.33 -13.48
C TYR A 87 -4.46 28.98 -14.88
N GLU A 88 -3.78 29.92 -15.52
CA GLU A 88 -3.03 29.74 -16.76
C GLU A 88 -1.53 29.81 -16.48
N PRO A 89 -0.70 29.06 -17.25
CA PRO A 89 0.76 29.12 -17.10
C PRO A 89 1.30 30.55 -17.32
N ALA A 90 2.08 31.06 -16.37
CA ALA A 90 2.62 32.40 -16.41
C ALA A 90 4.12 32.43 -16.13
N GLY A 91 4.81 33.53 -16.49
CA GLY A 91 6.25 33.70 -16.31
C GLY A 91 7.06 32.63 -17.05
N ASP A 92 7.92 31.90 -16.32
CA ASP A 92 8.76 30.83 -16.85
C ASP A 92 8.06 29.48 -17.00
N GLN A 93 6.84 29.32 -16.44
CA GLN A 93 6.10 28.05 -16.46
C GLN A 93 5.84 27.49 -17.87
N PRO A 94 5.43 28.28 -18.89
CA PRO A 94 5.24 27.77 -20.24
C PRO A 94 6.51 27.15 -20.85
N THR A 95 7.67 27.74 -20.58
CA THR A 95 8.96 27.19 -21.02
C THR A 95 9.32 25.93 -20.28
N ALA A 96 9.22 25.92 -18.96
CA ALA A 96 9.48 24.73 -18.12
C ALA A 96 8.57 23.55 -18.50
N ILE A 97 7.26 23.78 -18.71
CA ILE A 97 6.32 22.73 -19.14
C ILE A 97 6.75 22.14 -20.47
N ARG A 98 7.07 22.98 -21.46
CA ARG A 98 7.50 22.53 -22.79
C ARG A 98 8.77 21.68 -22.72
N GLU A 99 9.79 22.11 -21.96
CA GLU A 99 11.06 21.41 -21.79
C GLU A 99 10.84 20.05 -21.10
N LEU A 100 10.12 20.02 -19.99
CA LEU A 100 9.81 18.79 -19.26
C LEU A 100 9.00 17.79 -20.12
N VAL A 101 8.03 18.26 -20.88
CA VAL A 101 7.23 17.41 -21.78
C VAL A 101 8.09 16.87 -22.93
N THR A 102 8.94 17.71 -23.51
CA THR A 102 9.83 17.28 -24.60
C THR A 102 10.79 16.20 -24.13
N ALA A 103 11.43 16.40 -22.99
CA ALA A 103 12.34 15.44 -22.39
C ALA A 103 11.63 14.14 -21.97
N ALA A 104 10.43 14.22 -21.37
CA ALA A 104 9.62 13.05 -21.03
C ALA A 104 9.23 12.23 -22.28
N ASN A 105 8.91 12.89 -23.41
CA ASN A 105 8.59 12.20 -24.65
C ASN A 105 9.83 11.62 -25.35
N ALA A 106 11.00 12.21 -25.12
CA ALA A 106 12.29 11.67 -25.55
C ALA A 106 12.79 10.53 -24.65
N ASN A 107 12.03 10.15 -23.60
CA ASN A 107 12.39 9.19 -22.58
C ASN A 107 13.64 9.54 -21.78
N GLU A 108 13.92 10.85 -21.61
CA GLU A 108 14.94 11.29 -20.66
C GLU A 108 14.53 10.88 -19.25
N ARG A 109 15.44 10.17 -18.60
CA ARG A 109 15.16 9.52 -17.32
C ARG A 109 15.04 10.50 -16.17
N ASP A 110 15.97 11.45 -16.10
CA ASP A 110 16.16 12.32 -14.96
C ASP A 110 15.99 13.78 -15.36
N GLN A 111 15.04 14.48 -14.71
CA GLN A 111 14.74 15.88 -14.96
C GLN A 111 14.59 16.60 -13.61
N VAL A 112 14.99 17.86 -13.54
CA VAL A 112 14.89 18.67 -12.33
C VAL A 112 14.11 19.95 -12.62
N LEU A 113 13.01 20.16 -11.89
CA LEU A 113 12.27 21.42 -11.89
C LEU A 113 12.68 22.24 -10.66
N LEU A 114 13.51 23.28 -10.88
CA LEU A 114 13.94 24.19 -9.83
C LEU A 114 13.00 25.40 -9.75
N GLY A 115 12.55 25.72 -8.53
CA GLY A 115 11.69 26.89 -8.30
C GLY A 115 11.50 27.15 -6.81
N VAL A 116 11.37 28.44 -6.45
CA VAL A 116 11.09 28.85 -5.08
C VAL A 116 9.71 28.39 -4.61
N THR A 117 9.48 28.39 -3.31
CA THR A 117 8.16 28.13 -2.74
C THR A 117 7.14 29.14 -3.29
N GLY A 118 5.96 28.67 -3.71
CA GLY A 118 4.93 29.51 -4.30
C GLY A 118 5.07 29.81 -5.79
N SER A 119 6.13 29.29 -6.49
CA SER A 119 6.28 29.48 -7.93
C SER A 119 5.34 28.63 -8.81
N GLY A 120 4.40 27.91 -8.22
CA GLY A 120 3.44 27.08 -8.95
C GLY A 120 4.00 25.76 -9.49
N LYS A 121 5.03 25.17 -8.84
CA LYS A 121 5.60 23.88 -9.25
C LYS A 121 4.56 22.77 -9.37
N THR A 122 3.64 22.68 -8.42
CA THR A 122 2.57 21.67 -8.45
C THR A 122 1.67 21.82 -9.67
N PHE A 123 1.30 23.06 -10.01
CA PHE A 123 0.54 23.35 -11.23
C PHE A 123 1.33 23.02 -12.51
N THR A 124 2.63 23.36 -12.55
CA THR A 124 3.54 22.98 -13.64
C THR A 124 3.56 21.46 -13.82
N MET A 125 3.70 20.68 -12.73
CA MET A 125 3.66 19.23 -12.77
C MET A 125 2.30 18.70 -13.26
N ALA A 126 1.19 19.30 -12.82
CA ALA A 126 -0.15 18.90 -13.29
C ALA A 126 -0.29 19.13 -14.81
N LYS A 127 0.22 20.26 -15.35
CA LYS A 127 0.24 20.52 -16.80
C LYS A 127 1.11 19.53 -17.57
N VAL A 128 2.23 19.09 -17.00
CA VAL A 128 3.08 18.05 -17.60
C VAL A 128 2.33 16.72 -17.66
N ILE A 129 1.67 16.30 -16.56
CA ILE A 129 0.87 15.06 -16.50
C ILE A 129 -0.25 15.10 -17.52
N GLU A 130 -1.00 16.21 -17.61
CA GLU A 130 -2.07 16.39 -18.59
C GLU A 130 -1.55 16.24 -20.02
N THR A 131 -0.38 16.82 -20.32
CA THR A 131 0.16 16.81 -21.69
C THR A 131 0.76 15.46 -22.07
N VAL A 132 1.46 14.79 -21.15
CA VAL A 132 2.14 13.51 -21.40
C VAL A 132 1.15 12.34 -21.41
N GLN A 133 0.03 12.43 -20.70
CA GLN A 133 -1.03 11.40 -20.66
C GLN A 133 -0.54 10.02 -20.18
N ARG A 134 0.37 9.98 -19.22
CA ARG A 134 0.88 8.74 -18.61
C ARG A 134 0.47 8.66 -17.13
N PRO A 135 0.23 7.47 -16.58
CA PRO A 135 0.08 7.31 -15.14
C PRO A 135 1.27 7.92 -14.39
N ALA A 136 0.99 8.58 -13.27
CA ALA A 136 2.01 9.29 -12.51
C ALA A 136 2.08 8.81 -11.06
N LEU A 137 3.31 8.70 -10.54
CA LEU A 137 3.58 8.45 -9.13
C LEU A 137 4.30 9.68 -8.54
N ILE A 138 3.69 10.31 -7.55
CA ILE A 138 4.23 11.46 -6.84
C ILE A 138 4.70 11.00 -5.47
N LEU A 139 6.01 11.04 -5.22
CA LEU A 139 6.59 10.65 -3.94
C LEU A 139 6.82 11.87 -3.06
N ALA A 140 6.28 11.84 -1.84
CA ALA A 140 6.49 12.84 -0.83
C ALA A 140 7.28 12.27 0.36
N PRO A 141 8.13 13.06 1.03
CA PRO A 141 8.99 12.59 2.12
C PRO A 141 8.23 12.23 3.39
N ASN A 142 7.00 12.72 3.56
CA ASN A 142 6.17 12.42 4.74
C ASN A 142 4.67 12.45 4.41
N LYS A 143 3.84 11.95 5.35
CA LYS A 143 2.38 11.87 5.19
C LYS A 143 1.72 13.24 4.99
N THR A 144 2.19 14.28 5.69
CA THR A 144 1.59 15.62 5.65
C THR A 144 1.74 16.26 4.28
N LEU A 145 2.95 16.22 3.70
CA LEU A 145 3.18 16.72 2.35
C LEU A 145 2.47 15.88 1.31
N ALA A 146 2.43 14.55 1.48
CA ALA A 146 1.64 13.69 0.62
C ALA A 146 0.15 14.05 0.63
N ALA A 147 -0.43 14.35 1.79
CA ALA A 147 -1.82 14.77 1.90
C ALA A 147 -2.09 16.10 1.21
N GLN A 148 -1.18 17.07 1.34
CA GLN A 148 -1.27 18.34 0.62
C GLN A 148 -1.25 18.14 -0.89
N LEU A 149 -0.25 17.41 -1.41
CA LEU A 149 -0.13 17.13 -2.84
C LEU A 149 -1.32 16.34 -3.38
N TYR A 150 -1.84 15.39 -2.59
CA TYR A 150 -3.06 14.65 -2.93
C TYR A 150 -4.26 15.60 -3.11
N ALA A 151 -4.48 16.51 -2.15
CA ALA A 151 -5.58 17.47 -2.22
C ALA A 151 -5.44 18.41 -3.43
N GLU A 152 -4.23 18.92 -3.70
CA GLU A 152 -3.94 19.76 -4.87
C GLU A 152 -4.20 19.01 -6.18
N MET A 153 -3.67 17.78 -6.33
CA MET A 153 -3.88 16.97 -7.53
C MET A 153 -5.34 16.56 -7.71
N LYS A 154 -6.06 16.25 -6.62
CA LYS A 154 -7.49 15.92 -6.67
C LYS A 154 -8.32 17.12 -7.14
N SER A 155 -7.93 18.34 -6.76
CA SER A 155 -8.53 19.57 -7.25
C SER A 155 -8.26 19.83 -8.73
N PHE A 156 -7.05 19.54 -9.20
CA PHE A 156 -6.68 19.68 -10.61
C PHE A 156 -7.28 18.60 -11.52
N PHE A 157 -7.51 17.41 -11.01
CA PHE A 157 -8.00 16.25 -11.78
C PHE A 157 -9.25 15.64 -11.13
N PRO A 158 -10.37 16.39 -11.04
CA PRO A 158 -11.57 15.92 -10.33
C PRO A 158 -12.24 14.70 -10.99
N GLU A 159 -12.09 14.52 -12.29
CA GLU A 159 -12.68 13.42 -13.08
C GLU A 159 -11.75 12.20 -13.20
N ASN A 160 -10.47 12.33 -12.79
CA ASN A 160 -9.47 11.27 -12.91
C ASN A 160 -9.22 10.56 -11.57
N ALA A 161 -8.56 9.41 -11.62
CA ALA A 161 -8.20 8.66 -10.44
C ALA A 161 -6.97 9.27 -9.76
N VAL A 162 -7.19 10.15 -8.79
CA VAL A 162 -6.15 10.63 -7.91
C VAL A 162 -6.25 9.88 -6.59
N GLU A 163 -5.20 9.13 -6.24
CA GLU A 163 -5.19 8.18 -5.15
C GLU A 163 -4.08 8.46 -4.15
N TYR A 164 -4.30 8.04 -2.89
CA TYR A 164 -3.38 8.28 -1.78
C TYR A 164 -2.80 6.97 -1.25
N PHE A 165 -1.47 6.89 -1.15
CA PHE A 165 -0.81 5.67 -0.74
C PHE A 165 0.32 5.95 0.26
N VAL A 166 0.00 5.92 1.54
CA VAL A 166 0.94 6.15 2.64
C VAL A 166 0.89 5.00 3.64
N SER A 167 1.73 5.03 4.67
CA SER A 167 1.65 4.05 5.76
C SER A 167 0.30 4.15 6.49
N TYR A 168 -0.39 3.03 6.64
CA TYR A 168 -1.67 2.95 7.35
C TYR A 168 -1.53 2.84 8.87
N TYR A 169 -0.31 2.74 9.40
CA TYR A 169 -0.09 2.72 10.84
C TYR A 169 -0.20 4.13 11.44
N ASP A 170 -1.06 4.29 12.44
CA ASP A 170 -1.08 5.44 13.33
C ASP A 170 -0.07 5.25 14.46
N TYR A 171 0.11 4.00 14.90
CA TYR A 171 1.11 3.58 15.87
C TYR A 171 1.72 2.25 15.44
N TYR A 172 3.03 2.09 15.66
CA TYR A 172 3.73 0.85 15.39
C TYR A 172 4.90 0.66 16.37
N GLN A 173 4.86 -0.42 17.13
CA GLN A 173 5.95 -0.90 17.95
C GLN A 173 6.40 -2.26 17.41
N PRO A 174 7.64 -2.40 16.91
CA PRO A 174 8.16 -3.69 16.49
C PRO A 174 8.38 -4.60 17.70
N GLU A 175 8.28 -5.89 17.48
CA GLU A 175 8.66 -6.89 18.47
C GLU A 175 10.16 -6.86 18.72
N ALA A 176 10.57 -7.14 19.96
CA ALA A 176 11.98 -7.24 20.36
C ALA A 176 12.14 -8.24 21.50
N TYR A 177 13.30 -8.90 21.54
CA TYR A 177 13.66 -9.77 22.63
C TYR A 177 14.95 -9.28 23.29
N ILE A 178 14.92 -9.12 24.63
CA ILE A 178 16.05 -8.66 25.44
C ILE A 178 16.58 -9.86 26.23
N PRO A 179 17.68 -10.53 25.79
CA PRO A 179 18.19 -11.75 26.42
C PRO A 179 18.61 -11.58 27.88
N ARG A 180 19.15 -10.39 28.26
CA ARG A 180 19.61 -10.12 29.64
C ARG A 180 18.53 -10.25 30.71
N THR A 181 17.30 -9.95 30.36
CA THR A 181 16.15 -9.94 31.28
C THR A 181 15.11 -10.99 30.93
N ASP A 182 15.38 -11.84 29.91
CA ASP A 182 14.41 -12.76 29.31
C ASP A 182 13.06 -12.06 29.04
N THR A 183 13.12 -10.85 28.52
CA THR A 183 11.94 -10.03 28.27
C THR A 183 11.60 -10.01 26.80
N TYR A 184 10.40 -10.42 26.44
CA TYR A 184 9.83 -10.29 25.11
C TYR A 184 8.91 -9.07 25.07
N ILE A 185 9.20 -8.15 24.14
CA ILE A 185 8.36 -7.00 23.83
C ILE A 185 7.52 -7.39 22.64
N GLU A 186 6.21 -7.48 22.81
CA GLU A 186 5.31 -7.86 21.74
C GLU A 186 5.15 -6.73 20.73
N LYS A 187 4.89 -7.12 19.47
CA LYS A 187 4.47 -6.20 18.43
C LYS A 187 3.14 -5.56 18.82
N ASP A 188 3.09 -4.23 18.74
CA ASP A 188 1.84 -3.47 18.92
C ASP A 188 1.66 -2.51 17.74
N SER A 189 0.43 -2.41 17.22
CA SER A 189 0.15 -1.54 16.08
C SER A 189 -1.31 -1.12 16.04
N SER A 190 -1.54 0.13 15.64
CA SER A 190 -2.86 0.68 15.35
C SER A 190 -2.95 1.01 13.86
N ILE A 191 -3.94 0.45 13.17
CA ILE A 191 -4.19 0.66 11.74
C ILE A 191 -5.28 1.71 11.58
N ASN A 192 -5.03 2.68 10.70
CA ASN A 192 -6.03 3.63 10.25
C ASN A 192 -6.84 3.02 9.10
N GLU A 193 -8.10 2.72 9.38
CA GLU A 193 -9.03 2.06 8.45
C GLU A 193 -9.28 2.88 7.17
N GLU A 194 -9.29 4.22 7.28
CA GLU A 194 -9.49 5.10 6.13
C GLU A 194 -8.27 5.09 5.20
N ILE A 195 -7.06 5.16 5.76
CA ILE A 195 -5.83 5.05 4.96
C ILE A 195 -5.71 3.65 4.33
N ASP A 196 -6.13 2.59 5.04
CA ASP A 196 -6.17 1.23 4.49
C ASP A 196 -7.11 1.15 3.28
N ARG A 197 -8.31 1.71 3.38
CA ARG A 197 -9.25 1.84 2.26
C ARG A 197 -8.64 2.58 1.07
N MET A 198 -7.99 3.73 1.32
CA MET A 198 -7.34 4.52 0.27
C MET A 198 -6.21 3.75 -0.43
N ARG A 199 -5.46 2.92 0.30
CA ARG A 199 -4.44 2.04 -0.26
C ARG A 199 -5.05 0.97 -1.18
N HIS A 200 -6.17 0.38 -0.80
CA HIS A 200 -6.92 -0.55 -1.66
C HIS A 200 -7.47 0.15 -2.90
N ALA A 201 -7.99 1.37 -2.77
CA ALA A 201 -8.44 2.18 -3.90
C ALA A 201 -7.30 2.47 -4.88
N ALA A 202 -6.14 2.88 -4.39
CA ALA A 202 -4.95 3.15 -5.21
C ALA A 202 -4.47 1.90 -5.97
N THR A 203 -4.41 0.76 -5.29
CA THR A 203 -4.00 -0.50 -5.92
C THR A 203 -4.99 -0.94 -7.00
N ARG A 204 -6.30 -0.85 -6.73
CA ARG A 204 -7.32 -1.13 -7.74
C ARG A 204 -7.22 -0.17 -8.93
N ALA A 205 -7.12 1.14 -8.66
CA ALA A 205 -7.08 2.14 -9.71
C ALA A 205 -5.96 1.88 -10.72
N ILE A 206 -4.72 1.62 -10.25
CA ILE A 206 -3.59 1.37 -11.16
C ILE A 206 -3.72 0.06 -11.95
N LEU A 207 -4.49 -0.89 -11.44
CA LEU A 207 -4.75 -2.15 -12.14
C LEU A 207 -5.85 -2.05 -13.19
N GLU A 208 -6.82 -1.12 -13.01
CA GLU A 208 -8.02 -1.03 -13.85
C GLU A 208 -8.08 0.20 -14.77
N ARG A 209 -7.31 1.26 -14.48
CA ARG A 209 -7.39 2.55 -15.18
C ARG A 209 -6.03 2.96 -15.74
N ASP A 210 -6.06 3.85 -16.75
CA ASP A 210 -4.86 4.45 -17.35
C ASP A 210 -4.61 5.88 -16.86
N ASP A 211 -5.64 6.57 -16.37
CA ASP A 211 -5.64 7.95 -15.91
C ASP A 211 -5.43 8.03 -14.38
N VAL A 212 -4.35 7.45 -13.88
CA VAL A 212 -4.09 7.30 -12.44
C VAL A 212 -2.92 8.18 -12.00
N ILE A 213 -3.14 8.99 -10.96
CA ILE A 213 -2.10 9.70 -10.21
C ILE A 213 -2.10 9.13 -8.80
N ILE A 214 -0.98 8.54 -8.38
CA ILE A 214 -0.81 8.07 -7.01
C ILE A 214 0.12 9.04 -6.28
N VAL A 215 -0.36 9.63 -5.19
CA VAL A 215 0.45 10.42 -4.27
C VAL A 215 0.82 9.54 -3.09
N ALA A 216 2.11 9.30 -2.89
CA ALA A 216 2.60 8.31 -1.95
C ALA A 216 3.72 8.84 -1.05
N SER A 217 3.90 8.18 0.08
CA SER A 217 5.12 8.30 0.91
C SER A 217 6.07 7.13 0.61
N VAL A 218 7.19 7.09 1.31
CA VAL A 218 8.18 6.00 1.22
C VAL A 218 7.58 4.60 1.43
N SER A 219 6.41 4.48 2.05
CA SER A 219 5.75 3.19 2.25
C SER A 219 5.40 2.44 0.96
N CYS A 220 5.35 3.12 -0.18
CA CYS A 220 5.06 2.50 -1.48
C CYS A 220 6.24 1.68 -2.06
N ILE A 221 7.47 1.88 -1.55
CA ILE A 221 8.65 1.12 -2.02
C ILE A 221 8.78 -0.25 -1.36
N TYR A 222 8.09 -0.48 -0.25
CA TYR A 222 8.08 -1.79 0.42
C TYR A 222 7.14 -2.76 -0.28
N GLY A 223 7.58 -4.00 -0.41
CA GLY A 223 6.79 -5.03 -1.08
C GLY A 223 5.48 -5.32 -0.37
N ILE A 224 4.39 -5.30 -1.12
CA ILE A 224 3.04 -5.70 -0.69
C ILE A 224 2.56 -6.96 -1.43
N GLY A 225 3.51 -7.76 -1.93
CA GLY A 225 3.25 -8.93 -2.76
C GLY A 225 3.45 -8.67 -4.25
N SER A 226 3.25 -9.72 -5.06
CA SER A 226 3.34 -9.62 -6.52
C SER A 226 2.06 -9.03 -7.10
N VAL A 227 2.22 -8.09 -8.02
CA VAL A 227 1.10 -7.48 -8.76
C VAL A 227 0.30 -8.54 -9.52
N GLU A 228 0.99 -9.49 -10.12
CA GLU A 228 0.40 -10.60 -10.88
C GLU A 228 -0.41 -11.52 -9.97
N THR A 229 0.10 -11.82 -8.78
CA THR A 229 -0.62 -12.60 -7.77
C THR A 229 -1.88 -11.88 -7.31
N TYR A 230 -1.77 -10.61 -6.91
CA TYR A 230 -2.90 -9.83 -6.42
C TYR A 230 -3.98 -9.65 -7.50
N SER A 231 -3.61 -9.32 -8.74
CA SER A 231 -4.56 -9.17 -9.84
C SER A 231 -5.14 -10.51 -10.30
N GLY A 232 -4.35 -11.59 -10.24
CA GLY A 232 -4.79 -12.93 -10.66
C GLY A 232 -5.73 -13.62 -9.66
N THR A 233 -5.76 -13.18 -8.40
CA THR A 233 -6.74 -13.66 -7.40
C THR A 233 -8.08 -12.96 -7.51
N ALA A 234 -8.18 -11.84 -8.24
CA ALA A 234 -9.43 -11.11 -8.36
C ALA A 234 -10.53 -11.95 -9.02
N VAL A 235 -11.75 -11.89 -8.47
CA VAL A 235 -12.93 -12.61 -8.97
C VAL A 235 -13.77 -11.66 -9.82
N THR A 236 -14.02 -12.04 -11.07
CA THR A 236 -14.89 -11.28 -11.97
C THR A 236 -16.28 -11.90 -11.96
N LEU A 237 -17.29 -11.11 -11.66
CA LEU A 237 -18.70 -11.47 -11.68
C LEU A 237 -19.41 -10.67 -12.74
N ALA A 238 -20.09 -11.33 -13.67
CA ALA A 238 -20.85 -10.70 -14.75
C ALA A 238 -22.29 -11.21 -14.77
N ARG A 239 -23.22 -10.34 -15.11
CA ARG A 239 -24.63 -10.72 -15.29
C ARG A 239 -24.76 -11.82 -16.34
N GLY A 240 -25.56 -12.85 -16.08
CA GLY A 240 -25.69 -14.05 -16.91
C GLY A 240 -24.56 -15.06 -16.75
N GLY A 241 -23.52 -14.73 -15.95
CA GLY A 241 -22.44 -15.66 -15.61
C GLY A 241 -22.90 -16.74 -14.65
N ARG A 242 -22.31 -17.95 -14.75
CA ARG A 242 -22.63 -19.06 -13.85
C ARG A 242 -21.63 -19.13 -12.71
N VAL A 243 -22.14 -19.24 -11.50
CA VAL A 243 -21.34 -19.43 -10.28
C VAL A 243 -22.17 -20.16 -9.23
N ASP A 244 -21.63 -21.23 -8.67
CA ASP A 244 -22.23 -21.85 -7.49
C ASP A 244 -22.12 -20.91 -6.29
N ARG A 245 -23.21 -20.72 -5.55
CA ARG A 245 -23.26 -19.81 -4.39
C ARG A 245 -22.24 -20.17 -3.33
N MET A 246 -22.05 -21.47 -3.03
CA MET A 246 -21.09 -21.91 -2.03
C MET A 246 -19.65 -21.67 -2.49
N ASP A 247 -19.38 -21.87 -3.76
CA ASP A 247 -18.07 -21.60 -4.34
C ASP A 247 -17.76 -20.11 -4.36
N LEU A 248 -18.73 -19.25 -4.65
CA LEU A 248 -18.56 -17.80 -4.53
C LEU A 248 -18.23 -17.38 -3.09
N MET A 249 -18.95 -17.91 -2.10
CA MET A 249 -18.62 -17.62 -0.69
C MET A 249 -17.22 -18.10 -0.29
N ARG A 250 -16.77 -19.27 -0.79
CA ARG A 250 -15.40 -19.77 -0.55
C ARG A 250 -14.36 -18.84 -1.21
N GLN A 251 -14.63 -18.38 -2.43
CA GLN A 251 -13.75 -17.43 -3.13
C GLN A 251 -13.67 -16.10 -2.38
N LEU A 252 -14.79 -15.53 -1.91
CA LEU A 252 -14.80 -14.31 -1.11
C LEU A 252 -14.01 -14.49 0.20
N SER A 253 -14.17 -15.62 0.88
CA SER A 253 -13.40 -15.93 2.09
C SER A 253 -11.89 -16.08 1.78
N ALA A 254 -11.53 -16.69 0.65
CA ALA A 254 -10.14 -16.79 0.20
C ALA A 254 -9.54 -15.41 -0.12
N LEU A 255 -10.36 -14.46 -0.59
CA LEU A 255 -9.99 -13.05 -0.77
C LEU A 255 -9.97 -12.25 0.56
N GLN A 256 -10.10 -12.92 1.72
CA GLN A 256 -10.10 -12.33 3.05
C GLN A 256 -11.31 -11.47 3.38
N TYR A 257 -12.43 -11.61 2.65
CA TYR A 257 -13.70 -11.04 3.08
C TYR A 257 -14.31 -11.87 4.21
N ARG A 258 -14.89 -11.19 5.19
CA ARG A 258 -15.53 -11.84 6.33
C ARG A 258 -17.04 -11.94 6.09
N ARG A 259 -17.61 -13.12 6.30
CA ARG A 259 -19.07 -13.22 6.34
C ARG A 259 -19.57 -12.58 7.62
N ASN A 260 -20.46 -11.61 7.48
CA ASN A 260 -21.11 -10.97 8.62
C ASN A 260 -22.54 -10.57 8.21
N ASP A 261 -23.50 -11.37 8.63
CA ASP A 261 -24.90 -11.19 8.25
C ASP A 261 -25.59 -10.10 9.08
N ASP A 262 -25.06 -9.75 10.26
CA ASP A 262 -25.63 -8.79 11.21
C ASP A 262 -25.01 -7.37 11.04
N ASN A 263 -23.68 -7.29 11.01
CA ASN A 263 -22.96 -6.03 10.91
C ASN A 263 -22.23 -5.93 9.55
N PHE A 264 -22.89 -5.31 8.59
CA PHE A 264 -22.36 -5.16 7.23
C PHE A 264 -21.44 -3.95 7.12
N VAL A 265 -20.14 -4.24 7.16
CA VAL A 265 -19.07 -3.24 7.12
C VAL A 265 -18.12 -3.48 5.96
N ARG A 266 -17.26 -2.52 5.64
CA ARG A 266 -16.22 -2.64 4.62
C ARG A 266 -15.40 -3.94 4.81
N GLY A 267 -15.11 -4.65 3.73
CA GLY A 267 -14.39 -5.93 3.78
C GLY A 267 -15.24 -7.12 4.27
N SER A 268 -16.56 -6.95 4.31
CA SER A 268 -17.47 -8.05 4.64
C SER A 268 -18.44 -8.37 3.50
N PHE A 269 -19.02 -9.56 3.55
CA PHE A 269 -20.18 -9.94 2.76
C PHE A 269 -21.26 -10.57 3.65
N ARG A 270 -22.52 -10.46 3.23
CA ARG A 270 -23.65 -11.11 3.88
C ARG A 270 -24.49 -11.87 2.86
N VAL A 271 -25.19 -12.89 3.34
CA VAL A 271 -25.98 -13.77 2.49
C VAL A 271 -27.42 -13.84 3.01
N ARG A 272 -28.39 -13.56 2.12
CA ARG A 272 -29.82 -13.65 2.41
C ARG A 272 -30.53 -14.36 1.27
N GLY A 273 -30.82 -15.65 1.45
CA GLY A 273 -31.36 -16.48 0.38
C GLY A 273 -30.39 -16.59 -0.79
N ASP A 274 -30.83 -16.18 -1.96
CA ASP A 274 -30.03 -16.19 -3.20
C ASP A 274 -29.34 -14.83 -3.47
N THR A 275 -29.33 -13.95 -2.49
CA THR A 275 -28.70 -12.64 -2.59
C THR A 275 -27.41 -12.60 -1.76
N ILE A 276 -26.33 -12.14 -2.36
CA ILE A 276 -25.06 -11.85 -1.70
C ILE A 276 -24.80 -10.36 -1.81
N ASP A 277 -24.78 -9.68 -0.66
CA ASP A 277 -24.31 -8.29 -0.57
C ASP A 277 -22.81 -8.31 -0.19
N LEU A 278 -21.99 -7.57 -0.95
CA LEU A 278 -20.55 -7.46 -0.76
C LEU A 278 -20.17 -5.99 -0.59
N PHE A 279 -19.41 -5.68 0.49
CA PHE A 279 -18.85 -4.35 0.69
C PHE A 279 -17.34 -4.36 0.37
N PRO A 280 -16.94 -3.90 -0.84
CA PRO A 280 -15.56 -3.96 -1.28
C PRO A 280 -14.60 -3.16 -0.41
N ALA A 281 -13.36 -3.63 -0.31
CA ALA A 281 -12.31 -3.03 0.53
C ALA A 281 -11.95 -1.57 0.13
N HIS A 282 -12.18 -1.19 -1.11
CA HIS A 282 -11.78 0.11 -1.69
C HIS A 282 -12.89 1.16 -1.71
N TYR A 283 -14.13 0.80 -1.38
CA TYR A 283 -15.25 1.74 -1.32
C TYR A 283 -15.53 2.22 0.10
N GLU A 284 -16.03 3.44 0.20
CA GLU A 284 -16.45 4.07 1.46
C GLU A 284 -17.96 3.98 1.66
N ASP A 285 -18.71 4.27 0.61
CA ASP A 285 -20.15 4.54 0.61
C ASP A 285 -20.94 3.63 -0.34
N ARG A 286 -20.31 2.62 -0.94
CA ARG A 286 -20.93 1.78 -1.97
C ARG A 286 -20.66 0.32 -1.74
N ALA A 287 -21.70 -0.48 -1.93
CA ALA A 287 -21.64 -1.94 -1.86
C ALA A 287 -22.32 -2.55 -3.09
N TRP A 288 -22.02 -3.78 -3.36
CA TRP A 288 -22.62 -4.52 -4.49
C TRP A 288 -23.58 -5.58 -3.97
N ARG A 289 -24.74 -5.67 -4.65
CA ARG A 289 -25.72 -6.71 -4.46
C ARG A 289 -25.70 -7.63 -5.68
N ILE A 290 -25.44 -8.90 -5.45
CA ILE A 290 -25.40 -9.97 -6.45
C ILE A 290 -26.59 -10.86 -6.18
N GLU A 291 -27.53 -10.91 -7.10
CA GLU A 291 -28.73 -11.73 -7.04
C GLU A 291 -28.55 -12.95 -7.94
N LEU A 292 -28.77 -14.15 -7.38
CA LEU A 292 -28.62 -15.41 -8.08
C LEU A 292 -29.99 -16.00 -8.38
N PHE A 293 -30.12 -16.63 -9.54
CA PHE A 293 -31.24 -17.52 -9.87
C PHE A 293 -30.67 -18.92 -10.15
N GLY A 294 -30.72 -19.79 -9.16
CA GLY A 294 -29.94 -21.03 -9.18
C GLY A 294 -28.45 -20.73 -9.19
N ASP A 295 -27.75 -21.20 -10.22
CA ASP A 295 -26.30 -20.97 -10.40
C ASP A 295 -25.99 -19.82 -11.40
N GLU A 296 -26.99 -19.04 -11.80
CA GLU A 296 -26.82 -17.92 -12.72
C GLU A 296 -26.91 -16.58 -11.98
N ILE A 297 -26.03 -15.63 -12.29
CA ILE A 297 -26.09 -14.26 -11.80
C ILE A 297 -27.18 -13.51 -12.58
N ASP A 298 -28.34 -13.33 -11.98
CA ASP A 298 -29.49 -12.64 -12.58
C ASP A 298 -29.25 -11.13 -12.66
N SER A 299 -28.79 -10.54 -11.55
CA SER A 299 -28.50 -9.11 -11.52
C SER A 299 -27.32 -8.77 -10.61
N ILE A 300 -26.64 -7.66 -10.94
CA ILE A 300 -25.66 -7.01 -10.10
C ILE A 300 -26.08 -5.55 -9.98
N SER A 301 -26.19 -5.05 -8.75
CA SER A 301 -26.54 -3.65 -8.49
C SER A 301 -25.60 -3.02 -7.47
N GLU A 302 -25.33 -1.72 -7.64
CA GLU A 302 -24.65 -0.91 -6.64
C GLU A 302 -25.68 -0.28 -5.71
N PHE A 303 -25.38 -0.23 -4.42
CA PHE A 303 -26.26 0.37 -3.42
C PHE A 303 -25.44 1.02 -2.29
N ASP A 304 -26.05 1.99 -1.64
CA ASP A 304 -25.54 2.60 -0.42
C ASP A 304 -25.74 1.64 0.78
N PRO A 305 -24.68 1.16 1.43
CA PRO A 305 -24.78 0.18 2.52
C PRO A 305 -25.52 0.71 3.76
N LEU A 306 -25.57 2.03 3.96
CA LEU A 306 -26.23 2.68 5.09
C LEU A 306 -27.75 2.78 4.89
N THR A 307 -28.17 3.22 3.70
CA THR A 307 -29.58 3.45 3.39
C THR A 307 -30.26 2.29 2.66
N GLY A 308 -29.47 1.38 2.08
CA GLY A 308 -29.96 0.28 1.23
C GLY A 308 -30.46 0.73 -0.14
N LYS A 309 -30.36 2.02 -0.51
CA LYS A 309 -30.85 2.55 -1.79
C LYS A 309 -29.91 2.12 -2.92
N SER A 310 -30.49 1.54 -3.98
CA SER A 310 -29.75 1.21 -5.19
C SER A 310 -29.33 2.47 -5.93
N SER A 311 -28.05 2.52 -6.33
CA SER A 311 -27.46 3.59 -7.15
C SER A 311 -27.50 3.27 -8.64
N GLY A 312 -27.61 1.99 -9.01
CA GLY A 312 -27.68 1.55 -10.41
C GLY A 312 -27.44 0.07 -10.59
N LYS A 313 -27.68 -0.41 -11.82
CA LYS A 313 -27.34 -1.77 -12.24
C LYS A 313 -25.98 -1.78 -12.90
N LEU A 314 -25.24 -2.86 -12.68
CA LEU A 314 -23.92 -3.10 -13.24
C LEU A 314 -23.96 -4.38 -14.09
N ASP A 315 -23.29 -4.38 -15.23
CA ASP A 315 -23.16 -5.59 -16.04
C ASP A 315 -22.06 -6.51 -15.53
N GLN A 316 -21.03 -5.93 -14.87
CA GLN A 316 -19.89 -6.67 -14.36
C GLN A 316 -19.26 -5.96 -13.17
N VAL A 317 -18.73 -6.72 -12.22
CA VAL A 317 -17.87 -6.23 -11.14
C VAL A 317 -16.63 -7.11 -11.01
N LYS A 318 -15.55 -6.51 -10.53
CA LYS A 318 -14.30 -7.21 -10.25
C LYS A 318 -13.95 -7.05 -8.78
N VAL A 319 -13.94 -8.16 -8.07
CA VAL A 319 -13.72 -8.23 -6.62
C VAL A 319 -12.23 -8.47 -6.37
N TYR A 320 -11.55 -7.49 -5.83
CA TYR A 320 -10.17 -7.60 -5.38
C TYR A 320 -10.10 -8.07 -3.94
N ALA A 321 -8.96 -8.61 -3.53
CA ALA A 321 -8.76 -9.08 -2.16
C ALA A 321 -8.90 -7.96 -1.12
N ASN A 322 -9.43 -8.30 0.03
CA ASN A 322 -9.57 -7.41 1.20
C ASN A 322 -8.25 -7.26 2.00
N SER A 323 -7.16 -7.75 1.46
CA SER A 323 -5.82 -7.60 2.01
C SER A 323 -4.80 -7.59 0.86
N HIS A 324 -3.76 -6.77 0.96
CA HIS A 324 -2.64 -6.82 0.03
C HIS A 324 -1.75 -8.06 0.20
N TYR A 325 -1.88 -8.75 1.33
CA TYR A 325 -1.02 -9.87 1.73
C TYR A 325 -1.65 -11.25 1.48
N VAL A 326 -2.59 -11.34 0.53
CA VAL A 326 -3.14 -12.64 0.12
C VAL A 326 -2.06 -13.43 -0.61
N THR A 327 -1.70 -14.58 -0.04
CA THR A 327 -0.65 -15.45 -0.57
C THR A 327 -1.27 -16.76 -1.08
N PRO A 328 -1.00 -17.16 -2.33
CA PRO A 328 -1.46 -18.42 -2.87
C PRO A 328 -0.90 -19.61 -2.07
N ARG A 329 -1.71 -20.65 -1.88
CA ARG A 329 -1.30 -21.85 -1.12
C ARG A 329 0.04 -22.46 -1.55
N PRO A 330 0.35 -22.61 -2.85
CA PRO A 330 1.65 -23.16 -3.26
C PRO A 330 2.84 -22.31 -2.77
N THR A 331 2.72 -20.97 -2.85
CA THR A 331 3.74 -20.04 -2.35
C THR A 331 3.87 -20.12 -0.83
N LEU A 332 2.74 -20.21 -0.11
CA LEU A 332 2.73 -20.37 1.34
C LEU A 332 3.44 -21.66 1.78
N GLN A 333 3.16 -22.79 1.11
CA GLN A 333 3.80 -24.06 1.41
C GLN A 333 5.32 -24.03 1.14
N GLN A 334 5.78 -23.32 0.10
CA GLN A 334 7.20 -23.13 -0.15
C GLN A 334 7.84 -22.28 0.96
N ALA A 335 7.16 -21.18 1.37
CA ALA A 335 7.62 -20.32 2.45
C ALA A 335 7.76 -21.09 3.77
N LEU A 336 6.76 -21.90 4.14
CA LEU A 336 6.81 -22.75 5.35
C LEU A 336 8.00 -23.70 5.34
N LYS A 337 8.31 -24.35 4.19
CA LYS A 337 9.49 -25.21 4.05
C LYS A 337 10.78 -24.41 4.21
N GLY A 338 10.86 -23.23 3.60
CA GLY A 338 12.03 -22.36 3.70
C GLY A 338 12.27 -21.89 5.13
N ILE A 339 11.22 -21.43 5.83
CA ILE A 339 11.30 -20.99 7.23
C ILE A 339 11.75 -22.12 8.14
N LYS A 340 11.22 -23.35 7.97
CA LYS A 340 11.63 -24.54 8.75
C LYS A 340 13.11 -24.85 8.55
N ALA A 341 13.62 -24.79 7.32
CA ALA A 341 15.03 -25.02 7.01
C ALA A 341 15.95 -23.94 7.61
N GLU A 342 15.58 -22.68 7.46
CA GLU A 342 16.32 -21.54 8.03
C GLU A 342 16.36 -21.59 9.56
N LEU A 343 15.24 -21.95 10.20
CA LEU A 343 15.16 -22.12 11.66
C LEU A 343 16.20 -23.14 12.14
N ILE A 344 16.29 -24.31 11.51
CA ILE A 344 17.24 -25.36 11.89
C ILE A 344 18.67 -24.82 11.84
N SER A 345 19.05 -24.20 10.73
CA SER A 345 20.37 -23.61 10.55
C SER A 345 20.67 -22.54 11.61
N ARG A 346 19.71 -21.67 11.92
CA ARG A 346 19.90 -20.60 12.90
C ARG A 346 20.00 -21.12 14.33
N LEU A 347 19.26 -22.16 14.68
CA LEU A 347 19.33 -22.80 15.98
C LEU A 347 20.69 -23.47 16.20
N GLU A 348 21.25 -24.13 15.17
CA GLU A 348 22.59 -24.68 15.22
C GLU A 348 23.65 -23.61 15.47
N ASP A 349 23.56 -22.47 14.77
CA ASP A 349 24.45 -21.33 14.97
C ASP A 349 24.38 -20.79 16.40
N PHE A 350 23.19 -20.58 16.95
CA PHE A 350 23.01 -20.14 18.33
C PHE A 350 23.59 -21.16 19.35
N ARG A 351 23.35 -22.45 19.15
CA ARG A 351 23.87 -23.51 20.02
C ARG A 351 25.41 -23.57 19.98
N LYS A 352 26.02 -23.44 18.78
CA LYS A 352 27.48 -23.38 18.62
C LYS A 352 28.11 -22.18 19.32
N ASN A 353 27.39 -21.05 19.37
CA ASN A 353 27.85 -19.83 20.03
C ASN A 353 27.44 -19.74 21.51
N GLY A 354 26.92 -20.80 22.12
CA GLY A 354 26.53 -20.85 23.53
C GLY A 354 25.29 -20.04 23.89
N LYS A 355 24.52 -19.58 22.89
CA LYS A 355 23.29 -18.79 23.05
C LYS A 355 22.06 -19.70 23.21
N LEU A 356 22.05 -20.48 24.30
CA LEU A 356 21.02 -21.53 24.48
C LEU A 356 19.63 -20.96 24.74
N LEU A 357 19.54 -19.85 25.47
CA LEU A 357 18.26 -19.20 25.77
C LEU A 357 17.63 -18.61 24.51
N GLU A 358 18.43 -17.88 23.72
CA GLU A 358 17.99 -17.31 22.45
C GLU A 358 17.56 -18.40 21.46
N ALA A 359 18.28 -19.53 21.41
CA ALA A 359 17.90 -20.67 20.61
C ALA A 359 16.52 -21.21 21.00
N GLN A 360 16.29 -21.45 22.30
CA GLN A 360 15.02 -21.96 22.80
C GLN A 360 13.86 -21.00 22.49
N ARG A 361 14.06 -19.70 22.74
CA ARG A 361 13.01 -18.69 22.51
C ARG A 361 12.68 -18.53 21.01
N LEU A 362 13.69 -18.50 20.15
CA LEU A 362 13.48 -18.46 18.70
C LEU A 362 12.74 -19.70 18.21
N GLU A 363 13.14 -20.90 18.63
CA GLU A 363 12.49 -22.14 18.25
C GLU A 363 11.01 -22.16 18.65
N GLN A 364 10.73 -21.85 19.91
CA GLN A 364 9.36 -21.81 20.44
C GLN A 364 8.48 -20.80 19.68
N ARG A 365 8.98 -19.59 19.45
CA ARG A 365 8.23 -18.54 18.76
C ARG A 365 7.97 -18.90 17.31
N THR A 366 9.00 -19.34 16.58
CA THR A 366 8.86 -19.67 15.17
C THR A 366 7.95 -20.88 14.94
N GLN A 367 7.99 -21.88 15.82
CA GLN A 367 7.06 -23.02 15.73
C GLN A 367 5.60 -22.57 15.94
N PHE A 368 5.36 -21.73 16.93
CA PHE A 368 4.02 -21.16 17.13
C PHE A 368 3.53 -20.36 15.89
N ASP A 369 4.39 -19.51 15.32
CA ASP A 369 4.04 -18.72 14.14
C ASP A 369 3.78 -19.63 12.91
N LEU A 370 4.54 -20.73 12.75
CA LEU A 370 4.31 -21.72 11.69
C LEU A 370 2.96 -22.41 11.83
N GLU A 371 2.56 -22.79 13.06
CA GLU A 371 1.23 -23.39 13.33
C GLU A 371 0.10 -22.40 13.01
N MET A 372 0.31 -21.10 13.28
CA MET A 372 -0.71 -20.08 12.99
C MET A 372 -0.84 -19.80 11.47
N ILE A 373 0.20 -20.10 10.67
CA ILE A 373 0.20 -19.90 9.22
C ILE A 373 -0.39 -21.12 8.48
N GLU A 374 -0.20 -22.35 8.99
CA GLU A 374 -0.73 -23.59 8.39
C GLU A 374 -2.25 -23.67 8.47
#